data_3e7b4c3cc7197260476e5b1c8cc65a7e
#
_entry.id   3e7b4c3cc7197260476e5b1c8cc65a7e
#
_cell.length_a   1.000
_cell.length_b   1.000
_cell.length_c   1.000
_cell.angle_alpha   90.00
_cell.angle_beta   90.00
_cell.angle_gamma   90.00
#
_symmetry.space_group_name_H-M   'P 1'
#
loop_
_entity.id
_entity.type
_entity.pdbx_description
1 polymer ?
#
loop_
_entity_poly.entity_id
_entity_poly.type
_entity_poly.pdbx_seq_one_letter_code
_entity_poly.pdbx_strand_id
1 'polypeptide(L)'
;ELPFLKEINDTLKAYQYSKRCNVLRVMYEATRWGRRGATINSISPGIIITPLANDELHGPRKDGYLRMIEGMPARRAGTPDEVGDLAEFLMSSRGRFISGADFLIDGGCTASYWYGELASLRDNM
;
A
#
# COMPACT_ATOMS: atom_id res chain seq x y z
N GLU A 1 19.55 18.60 2.49
CA GLU A 1 18.13 18.61 2.11
C GLU A 1 18.03 18.25 0.62
N LEU A 2 17.14 17.29 0.27
CA LEU A 2 17.01 16.85 -1.12
C LEU A 2 16.26 17.92 -1.94
N PRO A 3 16.81 18.39 -3.09
CA PRO A 3 16.25 19.52 -3.82
C PRO A 3 14.76 19.37 -4.19
N PHE A 4 14.33 18.15 -4.57
CA PHE A 4 12.95 17.87 -4.97
C PHE A 4 11.93 18.04 -3.85
N LEU A 5 12.35 18.02 -2.57
CA LEU A 5 11.42 18.24 -1.44
C LEU A 5 10.83 19.65 -1.43
N LYS A 6 11.54 20.63 -2.01
CA LYS A 6 11.07 22.00 -2.11
C LYS A 6 9.96 22.19 -3.15
N GLU A 7 9.80 21.21 -4.04
CA GLU A 7 8.80 21.23 -5.11
C GLU A 7 7.48 20.54 -4.71
N ILE A 8 7.44 19.93 -3.51
CA ILE A 8 6.27 19.22 -3.02
C ILE A 8 5.36 20.21 -2.29
N ASN A 9 4.38 20.74 -3.00
CA ASN A 9 3.40 21.70 -2.47
C ASN A 9 2.01 21.06 -2.21
N ASP A 10 1.86 19.76 -2.46
CA ASP A 10 0.64 19.00 -2.31
C ASP A 10 0.79 17.95 -1.21
N THR A 11 -0.15 17.94 -0.26
CA THR A 11 -0.15 17.00 0.88
C THR A 11 -0.30 15.55 0.45
N LEU A 12 -1.12 15.27 -0.58
CA LEU A 12 -1.27 13.91 -1.12
C LEU A 12 0.03 13.41 -1.75
N LYS A 13 0.67 14.27 -2.53
CA LYS A 13 1.97 13.96 -3.15
C LYS A 13 3.05 13.71 -2.09
N ALA A 14 3.10 14.55 -1.04
CA ALA A 14 3.99 14.36 0.10
C ALA A 14 3.75 13.00 0.79
N TYR A 15 2.49 12.65 1.03
CA TYR A 15 2.09 11.36 1.59
C TYR A 15 2.57 10.19 0.71
N GLN A 16 2.29 10.23 -0.60
CA GLN A 16 2.69 9.18 -1.53
C GLN A 16 4.22 8.97 -1.56
N TYR A 17 4.99 10.06 -1.61
CA TYR A 17 6.45 9.98 -1.52
C TYR A 17 6.92 9.38 -0.20
N SER A 18 6.35 9.80 0.94
CA SER A 18 6.71 9.27 2.25
C SER A 18 6.48 7.75 2.34
N LYS A 19 5.35 7.27 1.79
CA LYS A 19 5.04 5.83 1.75
C LYS A 19 5.99 5.07 0.83
N ARG A 20 6.31 5.60 -0.33
CA ARG A 20 7.31 5.00 -1.22
C ARG A 20 8.69 4.93 -0.57
N CYS A 21 9.10 5.97 0.13
CA CYS A 21 10.35 5.98 0.88
C CYS A 21 10.39 4.91 1.99
N ASN A 22 9.27 4.64 2.67
CA ASN A 22 9.20 3.57 3.65
C ASN A 22 9.49 2.19 3.04
N VAL A 23 8.93 1.87 1.87
CA VAL A 23 9.20 0.62 1.15
C VAL A 23 10.69 0.49 0.79
N LEU A 24 11.29 1.55 0.23
CA LEU A 24 12.70 1.57 -0.11
C LEU A 24 13.60 1.46 1.13
N ARG A 25 13.21 2.09 2.25
CA ARG A 25 13.91 1.99 3.52
C ARG A 25 13.91 0.56 4.06
N VAL A 26 12.78 -0.15 3.98
CA VAL A 26 12.69 -1.55 4.40
C VAL A 26 13.67 -2.41 3.61
N MET A 27 13.73 -2.24 2.30
CA MET A 27 14.70 -2.93 1.44
C MET A 27 16.15 -2.64 1.85
N TYR A 28 16.49 -1.38 2.08
CA TYR A 28 17.82 -0.97 2.54
C TYR A 28 18.18 -1.56 3.91
N GLU A 29 17.26 -1.52 4.87
CA GLU A 29 17.46 -2.00 6.24
C GLU A 29 17.56 -3.52 6.32
N ALA A 30 17.00 -4.27 5.38
CA ALA A 30 17.01 -5.73 5.40
C ALA A 30 18.41 -6.33 5.54
N THR A 31 19.41 -5.72 4.91
CA THR A 31 20.81 -6.15 5.02
C THR A 31 21.37 -6.00 6.43
N ARG A 32 21.01 -4.92 7.12
CA ARG A 32 21.42 -4.65 8.50
C ARG A 32 20.71 -5.56 9.51
N TRP A 33 19.41 -5.79 9.31
CA TRP A 33 18.61 -6.70 10.14
C TRP A 33 19.07 -8.15 9.96
N GLY A 34 19.38 -8.56 8.74
CA GLY A 34 19.89 -9.90 8.44
C GLY A 34 21.18 -10.26 9.18
N ARG A 35 22.08 -9.30 9.41
CA ARG A 35 23.30 -9.51 10.20
C ARG A 35 23.00 -9.86 11.67
N ARG A 36 21.79 -9.59 12.14
CA ARG A 36 21.31 -9.91 13.50
C ARG A 36 20.36 -11.11 13.51
N GLY A 37 20.23 -11.83 12.38
CA GLY A 37 19.34 -12.98 12.25
C GLY A 37 17.85 -12.62 12.20
N ALA A 38 17.52 -11.37 11.92
CA ALA A 38 16.15 -10.87 11.85
C ALA A 38 15.74 -10.52 10.42
N THR A 39 14.44 -10.57 10.14
CA THR A 39 13.83 -10.14 8.89
C THR A 39 13.06 -8.83 9.08
N ILE A 40 12.91 -8.07 8.01
CA ILE A 40 12.09 -6.86 7.96
C ILE A 40 11.38 -6.81 6.61
N ASN A 41 10.07 -6.60 6.63
CA ASN A 41 9.24 -6.49 5.44
C ASN A 41 8.24 -5.34 5.61
N SER A 42 7.60 -4.93 4.53
CA SER A 42 6.47 -4.02 4.55
C SER A 42 5.22 -4.66 3.95
N ILE A 43 4.07 -4.19 4.39
CA ILE A 43 2.78 -4.50 3.79
C ILE A 43 2.21 -3.18 3.25
N SER A 44 1.79 -3.19 1.99
CA SER A 44 1.14 -2.07 1.31
C SER A 44 -0.34 -2.43 1.08
N PRO A 45 -1.23 -2.09 2.03
CA PRO A 45 -2.64 -2.39 1.89
C PRO A 45 -3.32 -1.39 0.95
N GLY A 46 -4.32 -1.88 0.22
CA GLY A 46 -5.24 -1.04 -0.53
C GLY A 46 -6.33 -0.44 0.37
N ILE A 47 -7.57 -0.41 -0.10
CA ILE A 47 -8.71 0.09 0.66
C ILE A 47 -9.11 -0.98 1.68
N ILE A 48 -8.88 -0.68 2.97
CA ILE A 48 -9.21 -1.57 4.09
C ILE A 48 -10.33 -0.94 4.93
N ILE A 49 -11.31 -1.75 5.34
CA ILE A 49 -12.43 -1.31 6.19
C ILE A 49 -11.87 -0.92 7.56
N THR A 50 -11.75 0.38 7.79
CA THR A 50 -11.29 0.99 9.04
C THR A 50 -12.20 2.17 9.36
N PRO A 51 -12.21 2.71 10.59
CA PRO A 51 -12.92 3.96 10.88
C PRO A 51 -12.59 5.08 9.89
N LEU A 52 -11.31 5.25 9.54
CA LEU A 52 -10.87 6.24 8.55
C LEU A 52 -11.46 5.97 7.15
N ALA A 53 -11.48 4.71 6.70
CA ALA A 53 -12.07 4.37 5.40
C ALA A 53 -13.59 4.59 5.40
N ASN A 54 -14.25 4.36 6.53
CA ASN A 54 -15.67 4.67 6.67
C ASN A 54 -15.93 6.17 6.52
N ASP A 55 -15.10 7.03 7.11
CA ASP A 55 -15.21 8.49 6.96
C ASP A 55 -14.96 8.91 5.50
N GLU A 56 -13.97 8.32 4.82
CA GLU A 56 -13.68 8.58 3.41
C GLU A 56 -14.83 8.13 2.48
N LEU A 57 -15.48 6.99 2.79
CA LEU A 57 -16.64 6.47 2.04
C LEU A 57 -17.92 7.30 2.25
N HIS A 58 -17.96 8.17 3.27
CA HIS A 58 -19.07 9.10 3.52
C HIS A 58 -18.69 10.57 3.30
N GLY A 59 -17.42 10.82 2.99
CA GLY A 59 -16.84 12.14 2.79
C GLY A 59 -16.81 12.60 1.32
N PRO A 60 -16.16 13.73 1.04
CA PRO A 60 -16.07 14.33 -0.29
C PRO A 60 -15.31 13.45 -1.33
N ARG A 61 -14.58 12.44 -0.89
CA ARG A 61 -13.84 11.51 -1.76
C ARG A 61 -14.59 10.20 -2.06
N LYS A 62 -15.83 10.08 -1.58
CA LYS A 62 -16.67 8.87 -1.70
C LYS A 62 -16.68 8.29 -3.10
N ASP A 63 -16.98 9.10 -4.12
CA ASP A 63 -17.15 8.62 -5.48
C ASP A 63 -15.85 8.04 -6.06
N GLY A 64 -14.70 8.62 -5.70
CA GLY A 64 -13.39 8.09 -6.06
C GLY A 64 -13.11 6.72 -5.44
N TYR A 65 -13.42 6.55 -4.16
CA TYR A 65 -13.27 5.27 -3.46
C TYR A 65 -14.21 4.19 -4.02
N LEU A 66 -15.49 4.51 -4.23
CA LEU A 66 -16.46 3.59 -4.82
C LEU A 66 -16.03 3.15 -6.23
N ARG A 67 -15.58 4.08 -7.06
CA ARG A 67 -15.06 3.77 -8.39
C ARG A 67 -13.84 2.83 -8.34
N MET A 68 -12.92 3.04 -7.39
CA MET A 68 -11.78 2.12 -7.21
C MET A 68 -12.24 0.73 -6.76
N ILE A 69 -13.20 0.64 -5.84
CA ILE A 69 -13.76 -0.63 -5.37
C ILE A 69 -14.47 -1.36 -6.52
N GLU A 70 -15.27 -0.67 -7.30
CA GLU A 70 -16.00 -1.26 -8.44
C GLU A 70 -15.06 -1.71 -9.56
N GLY A 71 -13.97 -0.99 -9.78
CA GLY A 71 -13.02 -1.28 -10.85
C GLY A 71 -11.88 -2.24 -10.47
N MET A 72 -11.76 -2.63 -9.19
CA MET A 72 -10.74 -3.62 -8.79
C MET A 72 -11.25 -5.06 -8.93
N PRO A 73 -10.37 -6.04 -9.21
CA PRO A 73 -10.76 -7.46 -9.34
C PRO A 73 -11.54 -8.03 -8.16
N ALA A 74 -11.17 -7.69 -6.94
CA ALA A 74 -11.85 -8.17 -5.72
C ALA A 74 -13.25 -7.57 -5.53
N ARG A 75 -13.55 -6.42 -6.13
CA ARG A 75 -14.82 -5.68 -6.06
C ARG A 75 -15.34 -5.43 -4.63
N ARG A 76 -14.43 -5.35 -3.68
CA ARG A 76 -14.70 -5.04 -2.28
C ARG A 76 -13.48 -4.45 -1.60
N ALA A 77 -13.69 -3.71 -0.54
CA ALA A 77 -12.61 -3.38 0.38
C ALA A 77 -12.11 -4.64 1.12
N GLY A 78 -10.84 -4.64 1.50
CA GLY A 78 -10.26 -5.65 2.38
C GLY A 78 -10.62 -5.41 3.84
N THR A 79 -10.31 -6.38 4.69
CA THR A 79 -10.52 -6.29 6.14
C THR A 79 -9.19 -6.16 6.89
N PRO A 80 -9.19 -5.61 8.12
CA PRO A 80 -8.00 -5.64 8.98
C PRO A 80 -7.47 -7.05 9.23
N ASP A 81 -8.36 -8.05 9.34
CA ASP A 81 -7.97 -9.44 9.56
C ASP A 81 -7.16 -10.00 8.38
N GLU A 82 -7.56 -9.70 7.13
CA GLU A 82 -6.81 -10.12 5.94
C GLU A 82 -5.37 -9.55 5.94
N VAL A 83 -5.19 -8.33 6.44
CA VAL A 83 -3.85 -7.73 6.62
C VAL A 83 -3.11 -8.41 7.79
N GLY A 84 -3.84 -8.71 8.88
CA GLY A 84 -3.33 -9.41 10.05
C GLY A 84 -2.81 -10.81 9.72
N ASP A 85 -3.56 -11.58 8.95
CA ASP A 85 -3.19 -12.93 8.51
C ASP A 85 -1.87 -12.93 7.72
N LEU A 86 -1.70 -11.97 6.82
CA LEU A 86 -0.45 -11.80 6.10
C LEU A 86 0.70 -11.43 7.06
N ALA A 87 0.46 -10.53 8.00
CA ALA A 87 1.45 -10.13 8.99
C ALA A 87 1.85 -11.32 9.89
N GLU A 88 0.89 -12.12 10.35
CA GLU A 88 1.14 -13.35 11.12
C GLU A 88 2.03 -14.31 10.34
N PHE A 89 1.70 -14.57 9.06
CA PHE A 89 2.52 -15.41 8.20
C PHE A 89 3.96 -14.91 8.12
N LEU A 90 4.16 -13.62 7.84
CA LEU A 90 5.49 -13.02 7.69
C LEU A 90 6.32 -13.07 9.00
N MET A 91 5.67 -12.95 10.16
CA MET A 91 6.32 -13.02 11.47
C MET A 91 6.52 -14.46 11.97
N SER A 92 5.90 -15.45 11.34
CA SER A 92 6.01 -16.85 11.72
C SER A 92 7.30 -17.50 11.21
N SER A 93 7.55 -18.74 11.64
CA SER A 93 8.66 -19.55 11.14
C SER A 93 8.58 -19.82 9.61
N ARG A 94 7.39 -19.73 9.03
CA ARG A 94 7.16 -19.89 7.58
C ARG A 94 7.66 -18.71 6.77
N GLY A 95 7.71 -17.51 7.37
CA GLY A 95 8.19 -16.29 6.73
C GLY A 95 9.71 -16.07 6.80
N ARG A 96 10.50 -16.99 7.38
CA ARG A 96 11.93 -16.79 7.68
C ARG A 96 12.83 -16.49 6.47
N PHE A 97 12.44 -16.91 5.28
CA PHE A 97 13.21 -16.65 4.05
C PHE A 97 12.76 -15.37 3.33
N ILE A 98 11.85 -14.61 3.93
CA ILE A 98 11.29 -13.39 3.36
C ILE A 98 11.87 -12.19 4.11
N SER A 99 12.65 -11.36 3.43
CA SER A 99 13.21 -10.13 4.01
C SER A 99 13.46 -9.07 2.93
N GLY A 100 13.17 -7.82 3.25
CA GLY A 100 13.32 -6.69 2.34
C GLY A 100 12.23 -6.58 1.29
N ALA A 101 11.15 -7.35 1.41
CA ALA A 101 10.05 -7.35 0.46
C ALA A 101 8.93 -6.40 0.90
N ASP A 102 8.18 -5.91 -0.10
CA ASP A 102 6.91 -5.22 0.07
C ASP A 102 5.77 -6.11 -0.44
N PHE A 103 4.76 -6.29 0.38
CA PHE A 103 3.61 -7.13 0.07
C PHE A 103 2.40 -6.26 -0.23
N LEU A 104 2.07 -6.19 -1.50
CA LEU A 104 0.85 -5.51 -1.96
C LEU A 104 -0.37 -6.39 -1.68
N ILE A 105 -1.30 -5.87 -0.87
CA ILE A 105 -2.58 -6.51 -0.55
C ILE A 105 -3.71 -5.51 -0.78
N ASP A 106 -4.15 -5.39 -2.03
CA ASP A 106 -5.04 -4.32 -2.49
C ASP A 106 -6.25 -4.80 -3.32
N GLY A 107 -6.54 -6.10 -3.30
CA GLY A 107 -7.63 -6.66 -4.08
C GLY A 107 -7.46 -6.51 -5.60
N GLY A 108 -6.23 -6.25 -6.06
CA GLY A 108 -5.91 -6.03 -7.47
C GLY A 108 -6.16 -4.60 -7.97
N CYS A 109 -6.38 -3.65 -7.07
CA CYS A 109 -6.62 -2.25 -7.43
C CYS A 109 -5.47 -1.67 -8.29
N THR A 110 -4.22 -1.87 -7.87
CA THR A 110 -3.03 -1.43 -8.61
C THR A 110 -2.94 -2.11 -9.98
N ALA A 111 -3.21 -3.40 -10.05
CA ALA A 111 -3.21 -4.13 -11.33
C ALA A 111 -4.28 -3.58 -12.29
N SER A 112 -5.49 -3.29 -11.77
CA SER A 112 -6.57 -2.69 -12.56
C SER A 112 -6.24 -1.26 -13.01
N TYR A 113 -5.53 -0.48 -12.19
CA TYR A 113 -5.06 0.85 -12.55
C TYR A 113 -4.08 0.84 -13.73
N TRP A 114 -3.21 -0.15 -13.81
CA TRP A 114 -2.25 -0.25 -14.92
C TRP A 114 -2.81 -0.94 -16.15
N TYR A 115 -3.65 -1.98 -15.99
CA TYR A 115 -4.00 -2.91 -17.07
C TYR A 115 -5.49 -3.21 -17.17
N GLY A 116 -6.35 -2.63 -16.33
CA GLY A 116 -7.77 -2.97 -16.24
C GLY A 116 -8.73 -1.78 -16.29
N GLU A 117 -9.87 -1.94 -15.68
CA GLU A 117 -10.98 -0.98 -15.73
C GLU A 117 -10.61 0.41 -15.17
N LEU A 118 -9.66 0.47 -14.23
CA LEU A 118 -9.20 1.73 -13.64
C LEU A 118 -8.14 2.48 -14.48
N ALA A 119 -7.69 1.93 -15.60
CA ALA A 119 -6.68 2.57 -16.45
C ALA A 119 -7.12 3.96 -16.95
N SER A 120 -8.44 4.15 -17.16
CA SER A 120 -9.01 5.45 -17.52
C SER A 120 -8.76 6.56 -16.48
N LEU A 121 -8.50 6.22 -15.23
CA LEU A 121 -8.13 7.21 -14.20
C LEU A 121 -6.73 7.78 -14.43
N ARG A 122 -5.81 6.96 -14.94
CA ARG A 122 -4.44 7.37 -15.29
C ARG A 122 -4.43 8.26 -16.53
N ASP A 123 -5.21 7.91 -17.54
CA ASP A 123 -5.19 8.58 -18.85
C ASP A 123 -5.83 9.97 -18.80
N ASN A 124 -6.53 10.29 -17.71
CA ASN A 124 -7.15 11.59 -17.44
C ASN A 124 -6.34 12.49 -16.48
N MET A 125 -5.15 12.07 -16.06
CA MET A 125 -4.23 12.83 -15.21
C MET A 125 -3.12 13.49 -16.04
#